data_2b853274d3b6d4350a0899994f28f168
#
_entry.id   2b853274d3b6d4350a0899994f28f168
#
_cell.length_a   1.000
_cell.length_b   1.000
_cell.length_c   1.000
_cell.angle_alpha   90.00
_cell.angle_beta   90.00
_cell.angle_gamma   90.00
#
_symmetry.space_group_name_H-M   'P 1'
#
loop_
_entity.id
_entity.type
_entity.pdbx_description
1 polymer ?
#
loop_
_entity_poly.entity_id
_entity_poly.type
_entity_poly.pdbx_seq_one_letter_code
_entity_poly.pdbx_strand_id
1 'polypeptide(L)'
;MTHEDEVAAKAIRISTLKSLKLKKKLRIKQIKDKAEAEIRAINVQYADDPERLKAKYAAADYARTEKARKRAENRIAREKKHLEQQHKLRIYTIGEEIFSSIVQGIGAGLFIAATVLLSVVATSKVPAESKVVYTSLYASFGGIMVFNYIMSVLHHALTNSSAKEVFKRLCRISIFLVIASALMIYSYTAVSQRVVSGLYALIVLGIAGTVCLVGIFMYAIAGSRLEVVNIVFNAVLGWACLFICARLYHAITPKSFRMLILSGILFTTGLVFCSIRKVKYMHATGDLIVLCASVYMFFSFFFMY
;
A
#
# COMPACT_ATOMS: atom_id res chain seq x y z
N MET A 1 31.32 -5.74 23.84
CA MET A 1 30.69 -4.63 23.10
C MET A 1 29.39 -5.20 22.55
N THR A 2 28.27 -4.69 22.98
CA THR A 2 26.98 -5.18 22.48
C THR A 2 26.70 -4.63 21.08
N HIS A 3 25.84 -5.27 20.33
CA HIS A 3 25.43 -4.80 18.98
C HIS A 3 24.89 -3.36 19.02
N GLU A 4 24.26 -2.96 20.12
CA GLU A 4 23.78 -1.59 20.36
C GLU A 4 24.92 -0.58 20.48
N ASP A 5 26.02 -0.94 21.15
CA ASP A 5 27.20 -0.09 21.28
C ASP A 5 27.86 0.17 19.93
N GLU A 6 27.88 -0.82 19.07
CA GLU A 6 28.44 -0.71 17.71
C GLU A 6 27.60 0.20 16.80
N VAL A 7 26.27 0.10 16.88
CA VAL A 7 25.32 0.96 16.15
C VAL A 7 25.43 2.40 16.63
N ALA A 8 25.51 2.63 17.95
CA ALA A 8 25.68 3.97 18.53
C ALA A 8 27.02 4.60 18.11
N ALA A 9 28.13 3.86 18.17
CA ALA A 9 29.45 4.31 17.72
C ALA A 9 29.45 4.68 16.21
N LYS A 10 28.78 3.90 15.38
CA LYS A 10 28.64 4.18 13.95
C LYS A 10 27.81 5.44 13.68
N ALA A 11 26.74 5.66 14.43
CA ALA A 11 25.90 6.87 14.32
C ALA A 11 26.69 8.14 14.71
N ILE A 12 27.45 8.09 15.81
CA ILE A 12 28.33 9.16 16.24
C ILE A 12 29.41 9.47 15.17
N ARG A 13 30.05 8.44 14.61
CA ARG A 13 31.04 8.60 13.57
C ARG A 13 30.47 9.26 12.31
N ILE A 14 29.23 8.90 11.90
CA ILE A 14 28.53 9.51 10.76
C ILE A 14 28.21 10.98 11.04
N SER A 15 27.77 11.31 12.25
CA SER A 15 27.44 12.70 12.62
C SER A 15 28.69 13.58 12.66
N THR A 16 29.80 13.08 13.21
CA THR A 16 31.11 13.78 13.23
C THR A 16 31.66 14.00 11.82
N LEU A 17 31.58 13.00 10.94
CA LEU A 17 31.99 13.13 9.53
C LEU A 17 31.14 14.16 8.77
N LYS A 18 29.83 14.21 9.04
CA LYS A 18 28.93 15.24 8.43
C LYS A 18 29.31 16.64 8.92
N SER A 19 29.58 16.81 10.22
CA SER A 19 29.97 18.11 10.79
C SER A 19 31.34 18.58 10.23
N LEU A 20 32.32 17.69 10.10
CA LEU A 20 33.61 17.99 9.49
C LEU A 20 33.50 18.39 8.00
N LYS A 21 32.68 17.66 7.24
CA LYS A 21 32.38 18.03 5.83
C LYS A 21 31.74 19.42 5.75
N LEU A 22 30.81 19.75 6.65
CA LEU A 22 30.19 21.08 6.69
C LEU A 22 31.20 22.16 7.04
N LYS A 23 32.03 21.97 8.08
CA LYS A 23 33.11 22.88 8.46
C LYS A 23 34.09 23.12 7.30
N LYS A 24 34.53 22.04 6.63
CA LYS A 24 35.38 22.14 5.42
C LYS A 24 34.71 22.99 4.33
N LYS A 25 33.43 22.75 4.04
CA LYS A 25 32.68 23.50 3.02
C LYS A 25 32.56 24.98 3.36
N LEU A 26 32.29 25.30 4.62
CA LEU A 26 32.22 26.70 5.10
C LEU A 26 33.59 27.39 5.01
N ARG A 27 34.67 26.70 5.37
CA ARG A 27 36.02 27.26 5.27
C ARG A 27 36.43 27.54 3.83
N ILE A 28 36.17 26.60 2.92
CA ILE A 28 36.41 26.80 1.49
C ILE A 28 35.60 27.99 0.94
N LYS A 29 34.34 28.13 1.38
CA LYS A 29 33.52 29.29 0.98
C LYS A 29 34.12 30.59 1.47
N GLN A 30 34.52 30.68 2.75
CA GLN A 30 35.15 31.87 3.31
C GLN A 30 36.43 32.28 2.55
N ILE A 31 37.27 31.30 2.18
CA ILE A 31 38.49 31.56 1.41
C ILE A 31 38.14 32.09 0.02
N LYS A 32 37.14 31.51 -0.66
CA LYS A 32 36.69 31.98 -1.97
C LYS A 32 36.12 33.37 -1.94
N ASP A 33 35.28 33.67 -0.93
CA ASP A 33 34.65 34.99 -0.77
C ASP A 33 35.73 36.09 -0.51
N LYS A 34 36.77 35.77 0.30
CA LYS A 34 37.92 36.68 0.49
C LYS A 34 38.72 36.91 -0.77
N ALA A 35 39.08 35.84 -1.50
CA ALA A 35 39.81 35.94 -2.75
C ALA A 35 39.01 36.72 -3.81
N GLU A 36 37.68 36.54 -3.91
CA GLU A 36 36.82 37.30 -4.82
C GLU A 36 36.80 38.78 -4.44
N ALA A 37 36.78 39.13 -3.15
CA ALA A 37 36.82 40.50 -2.69
C ALA A 37 38.14 41.19 -3.01
N GLU A 38 39.28 40.50 -2.82
CA GLU A 38 40.62 41.03 -3.16
C GLU A 38 40.78 41.26 -4.68
N ILE A 39 40.32 40.27 -5.49
CA ILE A 39 40.35 40.40 -6.97
C ILE A 39 39.51 41.60 -7.42
N ARG A 40 38.32 41.80 -6.82
CA ARG A 40 37.43 42.94 -7.12
C ARG A 40 38.10 44.25 -6.74
N ALA A 41 38.80 44.31 -5.58
CA ALA A 41 39.52 45.51 -5.15
C ALA A 41 40.61 45.89 -6.11
N ILE A 42 41.42 44.89 -6.55
CA ILE A 42 42.49 45.11 -7.56
C ILE A 42 41.88 45.56 -8.90
N ASN A 43 40.82 44.91 -9.37
CA ASN A 43 40.18 45.29 -10.64
C ASN A 43 39.64 46.74 -10.61
N VAL A 44 39.11 47.19 -9.46
CA VAL A 44 38.64 48.60 -9.28
C VAL A 44 39.81 49.55 -9.27
N GLN A 45 40.94 49.18 -8.65
CA GLN A 45 42.13 50.04 -8.55
C GLN A 45 42.77 50.31 -9.94
N TYR A 46 42.71 49.35 -10.87
CA TYR A 46 43.31 49.46 -12.21
C TYR A 46 42.25 49.64 -13.31
N ALA A 47 41.03 50.04 -12.98
CA ALA A 47 40.00 50.29 -13.98
C ALA A 47 40.05 51.70 -14.53
N ASP A 48 39.72 51.88 -15.80
CA ASP A 48 39.58 53.22 -16.43
C ASP A 48 38.45 54.04 -15.86
N ASP A 49 37.36 53.36 -15.41
CA ASP A 49 36.21 53.95 -14.72
C ASP A 49 35.88 53.16 -13.45
N PRO A 50 36.50 53.48 -12.30
CA PRO A 50 36.32 52.74 -11.05
C PRO A 50 34.89 52.80 -10.51
N GLU A 51 34.22 53.96 -10.68
CA GLU A 51 32.84 54.11 -10.11
C GLU A 51 31.82 53.29 -10.88
N ARG A 52 31.94 53.22 -12.20
CA ARG A 52 31.06 52.37 -13.03
C ARG A 52 31.30 50.88 -12.72
N LEU A 53 32.53 50.47 -12.45
CA LEU A 53 32.83 49.08 -12.11
C LEU A 53 32.33 48.69 -10.72
N LYS A 54 32.43 49.59 -9.72
CA LYS A 54 31.82 49.41 -8.38
C LYS A 54 30.31 49.27 -8.47
N ALA A 55 29.63 50.13 -9.24
CA ALA A 55 28.19 50.05 -9.47
C ALA A 55 27.78 48.71 -10.11
N LYS A 56 28.56 48.22 -11.07
CA LYS A 56 28.35 46.90 -11.70
C LYS A 56 28.48 45.76 -10.71
N TYR A 57 29.48 45.78 -9.82
CA TYR A 57 29.62 44.75 -8.77
C TYR A 57 28.49 44.82 -7.76
N ALA A 58 28.07 46.01 -7.32
CA ALA A 58 26.95 46.18 -6.40
C ALA A 58 25.64 45.65 -7.00
N ALA A 59 25.37 45.95 -8.28
CA ALA A 59 24.19 45.43 -8.98
C ALA A 59 24.22 43.89 -9.11
N ALA A 60 25.41 43.29 -9.39
CA ALA A 60 25.58 41.85 -9.46
C ALA A 60 25.36 41.16 -8.10
N ASP A 61 25.84 41.78 -7.01
CA ASP A 61 25.65 41.25 -5.66
C ASP A 61 24.17 41.38 -5.21
N TYR A 62 23.51 42.46 -5.54
CA TYR A 62 22.07 42.61 -5.30
C TYR A 62 21.27 41.55 -6.06
N ALA A 63 21.57 41.31 -7.34
CA ALA A 63 20.92 40.27 -8.13
C ALA A 63 21.18 38.87 -7.57
N ARG A 64 22.41 38.59 -7.08
CA ARG A 64 22.76 37.33 -6.42
C ARG A 64 21.97 37.10 -5.12
N THR A 65 21.89 38.11 -4.26
CA THR A 65 21.13 38.05 -2.99
C THR A 65 19.66 37.91 -3.21
N GLU A 66 19.08 38.61 -4.16
CA GLU A 66 17.66 38.52 -4.52
C GLU A 66 17.33 37.11 -5.09
N LYS A 67 18.20 36.58 -5.95
CA LYS A 67 18.04 35.21 -6.47
C LYS A 67 18.15 34.15 -5.36
N ALA A 68 19.04 34.36 -4.39
CA ALA A 68 19.19 33.45 -3.23
C ALA A 68 17.96 33.53 -2.32
N ARG A 69 17.42 34.72 -2.08
CA ARG A 69 16.19 34.94 -1.32
C ARG A 69 15.00 34.21 -1.96
N LYS A 70 14.76 34.45 -3.25
CA LYS A 70 13.68 33.76 -3.99
C LYS A 70 13.81 32.23 -3.97
N ARG A 71 15.06 31.72 -4.03
CA ARG A 71 15.29 30.27 -3.92
C ARG A 71 14.96 29.73 -2.52
N ALA A 72 15.32 30.49 -1.47
CA ALA A 72 15.02 30.13 -0.09
C ALA A 72 13.50 30.15 0.17
N GLU A 73 12.80 31.20 -0.27
CA GLU A 73 11.35 31.32 -0.17
C GLU A 73 10.63 30.17 -0.90
N ASN A 74 11.05 29.85 -2.12
CA ASN A 74 10.49 28.74 -2.89
C ASN A 74 10.77 27.38 -2.22
N ARG A 75 11.92 27.22 -1.56
CA ARG A 75 12.23 26.00 -0.80
C ARG A 75 11.32 25.87 0.41
N ILE A 76 11.17 26.94 1.19
CA ILE A 76 10.27 26.97 2.36
C ILE A 76 8.83 26.68 1.93
N ALA A 77 8.37 27.31 0.84
CA ALA A 77 7.02 27.09 0.30
C ALA A 77 6.79 25.63 -0.13
N ARG A 78 7.80 25.00 -0.76
CA ARG A 78 7.74 23.59 -1.12
C ARG A 78 7.71 22.69 0.11
N GLU A 79 8.54 22.98 1.11
CA GLU A 79 8.63 22.21 2.36
C GLU A 79 7.33 22.34 3.16
N LYS A 80 6.75 23.54 3.25
CA LYS A 80 5.43 23.78 3.85
C LYS A 80 4.33 23.02 3.13
N LYS A 81 4.29 23.06 1.80
CA LYS A 81 3.32 22.31 0.98
C LYS A 81 3.48 20.79 1.15
N HIS A 82 4.71 20.31 1.28
CA HIS A 82 4.99 18.89 1.55
C HIS A 82 4.52 18.47 2.94
N LEU A 83 4.75 19.30 3.97
CA LEU A 83 4.26 19.08 5.33
C LEU A 83 2.72 19.10 5.40
N GLU A 84 2.08 20.05 4.72
CA GLU A 84 0.62 20.13 4.63
C GLU A 84 0.03 18.90 3.93
N GLN A 85 0.68 18.41 2.87
CA GLN A 85 0.29 17.18 2.20
C GLN A 85 0.48 15.96 3.11
N GLN A 86 1.59 15.88 3.85
CA GLN A 86 1.79 14.82 4.83
C GLN A 86 0.75 14.86 5.96
N HIS A 87 0.37 16.04 6.42
CA HIS A 87 -0.67 16.20 7.44
C HIS A 87 -2.07 15.83 6.93
N LYS A 88 -2.39 16.20 5.68
CA LYS A 88 -3.65 15.78 5.01
C LYS A 88 -3.73 14.27 4.77
N LEU A 89 -2.59 13.59 4.62
CA LEU A 89 -2.53 12.14 4.39
C LEU A 89 -2.55 11.33 5.69
N ARG A 90 -2.29 11.93 6.84
CA ARG A 90 -2.46 11.31 8.16
C ARG A 90 -3.90 11.45 8.62
N ILE A 91 -4.77 10.62 8.07
CA ILE A 91 -6.17 10.52 8.50
C ILE A 91 -6.28 9.77 9.83
N TYR A 92 -5.29 8.94 10.16
CA TYR A 92 -5.25 8.06 11.33
C TYR A 92 -4.12 8.46 12.29
N THR A 93 -4.31 8.18 13.58
CA THR A 93 -3.27 8.35 14.59
C THR A 93 -2.16 7.31 14.39
N ILE A 94 -0.96 7.60 14.91
CA ILE A 94 0.18 6.65 14.85
C ILE A 94 -0.20 5.31 15.49
N GLY A 95 -0.94 5.35 16.62
CA GLY A 95 -1.40 4.14 17.30
C GLY A 95 -2.35 3.29 16.45
N GLU A 96 -3.26 3.91 15.71
CA GLU A 96 -4.14 3.22 14.77
C GLU A 96 -3.35 2.58 13.63
N GLU A 97 -2.37 3.29 13.07
CA GLU A 97 -1.54 2.75 11.97
C GLU A 97 -0.68 1.58 12.44
N ILE A 98 -0.10 1.64 13.66
CA ILE A 98 0.64 0.53 14.25
C ILE A 98 -0.27 -0.67 14.48
N PHE A 99 -1.46 -0.45 15.05
CA PHE A 99 -2.42 -1.53 15.31
C PHE A 99 -2.86 -2.20 14.00
N SER A 100 -3.24 -1.42 12.97
CA SER A 100 -3.58 -1.95 11.65
C SER A 100 -2.41 -2.74 11.03
N SER A 101 -1.18 -2.22 11.11
CA SER A 101 0.01 -2.94 10.62
C SER A 101 0.21 -4.30 11.31
N ILE A 102 0.00 -4.37 12.63
CA ILE A 102 0.12 -5.62 13.39
C ILE A 102 -0.95 -6.61 12.96
N VAL A 103 -2.23 -6.18 12.90
CA VAL A 103 -3.35 -7.02 12.48
C VAL A 103 -3.13 -7.57 11.07
N GLN A 104 -2.70 -6.73 10.14
CA GLN A 104 -2.42 -7.14 8.77
C GLN A 104 -1.19 -8.07 8.68
N GLY A 105 -0.16 -7.84 9.51
CA GLY A 105 1.00 -8.73 9.62
C GLY A 105 0.63 -10.12 10.13
N ILE A 106 -0.24 -10.21 11.13
CA ILE A 106 -0.83 -11.48 11.60
C ILE A 106 -1.57 -12.15 10.47
N GLY A 107 -2.37 -11.40 9.69
CA GLY A 107 -3.09 -11.90 8.52
C GLY A 107 -2.14 -12.51 7.48
N ALA A 108 -1.03 -11.86 7.16
CA ALA A 108 -0.03 -12.39 6.24
C ALA A 108 0.55 -13.74 6.73
N GLY A 109 0.93 -13.83 8.01
CA GLY A 109 1.45 -15.06 8.61
C GLY A 109 0.41 -16.20 8.61
N LEU A 110 -0.84 -15.89 8.98
CA LEU A 110 -1.93 -16.86 8.97
C LEU A 110 -2.21 -17.39 7.55
N PHE A 111 -2.17 -16.55 6.52
CA PHE A 111 -2.43 -16.99 5.15
C PHE A 111 -1.26 -17.73 4.51
N ILE A 112 -0.03 -17.56 4.96
CA ILE A 112 1.08 -18.48 4.61
C ILE A 112 0.74 -19.88 5.10
N ALA A 113 0.38 -20.04 6.38
CA ALA A 113 -0.01 -21.33 6.95
C ALA A 113 -1.29 -21.89 6.30
N ALA A 114 -2.31 -21.03 6.07
CA ALA A 114 -3.56 -21.38 5.42
C ALA A 114 -3.34 -21.94 4.01
N THR A 115 -2.42 -21.38 3.23
CA THR A 115 -2.08 -21.85 1.88
C THR A 115 -1.54 -23.28 1.91
N VAL A 116 -0.65 -23.57 2.86
CA VAL A 116 -0.11 -24.94 3.04
C VAL A 116 -1.22 -25.89 3.44
N LEU A 117 -2.06 -25.53 4.42
CA LEU A 117 -3.16 -26.37 4.88
C LEU A 117 -4.18 -26.66 3.79
N LEU A 118 -4.57 -25.66 2.99
CA LEU A 118 -5.47 -25.85 1.85
C LEU A 118 -4.85 -26.76 0.78
N SER A 119 -3.54 -26.64 0.52
CA SER A 119 -2.84 -27.54 -0.40
C SER A 119 -2.83 -28.99 0.10
N VAL A 120 -2.65 -29.20 1.40
CA VAL A 120 -2.76 -30.53 2.02
C VAL A 120 -4.18 -31.07 1.91
N VAL A 121 -5.22 -30.24 2.13
CA VAL A 121 -6.62 -30.65 1.95
C VAL A 121 -6.88 -31.07 0.49
N ALA A 122 -6.37 -30.28 -0.48
CA ALA A 122 -6.51 -30.57 -1.90
C ALA A 122 -5.89 -31.94 -2.26
N THR A 123 -4.72 -32.25 -1.70
CA THR A 123 -4.04 -33.53 -1.98
C THR A 123 -4.65 -34.73 -1.26
N SER A 124 -5.28 -34.55 -0.10
CA SER A 124 -5.81 -35.65 0.75
C SER A 124 -7.29 -35.93 0.52
N LYS A 125 -8.14 -34.92 0.31
CA LYS A 125 -9.60 -35.08 0.29
C LYS A 125 -10.23 -34.97 -1.10
N VAL A 126 -9.53 -34.37 -2.07
CA VAL A 126 -10.06 -34.18 -3.42
C VAL A 126 -9.79 -35.39 -4.31
N PRO A 127 -10.72 -35.77 -5.23
CA PRO A 127 -10.49 -36.81 -6.22
C PRO A 127 -9.22 -36.59 -7.05
N ALA A 128 -8.52 -37.68 -7.42
CA ALA A 128 -7.21 -37.62 -8.08
C ALA A 128 -7.19 -36.75 -9.33
N GLU A 129 -8.25 -36.81 -10.13
CA GLU A 129 -8.42 -36.02 -11.38
C GLU A 129 -8.41 -34.53 -11.17
N SER A 130 -8.88 -34.04 -10.01
CA SER A 130 -9.02 -32.61 -9.68
C SER A 130 -7.94 -32.10 -8.74
N LYS A 131 -7.06 -32.95 -8.19
CA LYS A 131 -6.05 -32.56 -7.18
C LYS A 131 -5.15 -31.39 -7.65
N VAL A 132 -4.62 -31.49 -8.86
CA VAL A 132 -3.70 -30.48 -9.42
C VAL A 132 -4.41 -29.14 -9.54
N VAL A 133 -5.65 -29.13 -10.03
CA VAL A 133 -6.42 -27.91 -10.20
C VAL A 133 -6.72 -27.26 -8.85
N TYR A 134 -7.24 -28.00 -7.87
CA TYR A 134 -7.51 -27.44 -6.54
C TYR A 134 -6.26 -26.97 -5.82
N THR A 135 -5.16 -27.72 -5.92
CA THR A 135 -3.88 -27.27 -5.33
C THR A 135 -3.42 -25.94 -5.95
N SER A 136 -3.52 -25.81 -7.28
CA SER A 136 -3.16 -24.56 -7.97
C SER A 136 -4.08 -23.41 -7.61
N LEU A 137 -5.39 -23.66 -7.52
CA LEU A 137 -6.38 -22.64 -7.14
C LEU A 137 -6.17 -22.17 -5.68
N TYR A 138 -5.95 -23.09 -4.74
CA TYR A 138 -5.71 -22.76 -3.34
C TYR A 138 -4.37 -22.05 -3.14
N ALA A 139 -3.31 -22.47 -3.84
CA ALA A 139 -2.02 -21.81 -3.81
C ALA A 139 -2.12 -20.39 -4.38
N SER A 140 -2.84 -20.20 -5.48
CA SER A 140 -3.07 -18.86 -6.07
C SER A 140 -3.87 -17.96 -5.14
N PHE A 141 -4.97 -18.45 -4.56
CA PHE A 141 -5.76 -17.71 -3.58
C PHE A 141 -4.93 -17.30 -2.37
N GLY A 142 -4.20 -18.25 -1.79
CA GLY A 142 -3.34 -18.00 -0.62
C GLY A 142 -2.23 -16.99 -0.93
N GLY A 143 -1.57 -17.13 -2.07
CA GLY A 143 -0.54 -16.18 -2.53
C GLY A 143 -1.09 -14.77 -2.72
N ILE A 144 -2.28 -14.62 -3.32
CA ILE A 144 -2.98 -13.33 -3.47
C ILE A 144 -3.36 -12.74 -2.11
N MET A 145 -3.82 -13.56 -1.16
CA MET A 145 -4.14 -13.12 0.20
C MET A 145 -2.89 -12.61 0.94
N VAL A 146 -1.79 -13.36 0.88
CA VAL A 146 -0.50 -12.94 1.46
C VAL A 146 -0.05 -11.62 0.84
N PHE A 147 -0.11 -11.50 -0.50
CA PHE A 147 0.21 -10.26 -1.20
C PHE A 147 -0.65 -9.09 -0.72
N ASN A 148 -1.97 -9.28 -0.63
CA ASN A 148 -2.90 -8.24 -0.14
C ASN A 148 -2.54 -7.79 1.29
N TYR A 149 -2.28 -8.72 2.19
CA TYR A 149 -1.91 -8.41 3.57
C TYR A 149 -0.56 -7.69 3.66
N ILE A 150 0.46 -8.11 2.89
CA ILE A 150 1.76 -7.45 2.84
C ILE A 150 1.62 -6.01 2.31
N MET A 151 0.85 -5.79 1.23
CA MET A 151 0.62 -4.44 0.70
C MET A 151 -0.09 -3.56 1.74
N SER A 152 -1.00 -4.13 2.53
CA SER A 152 -1.69 -3.43 3.60
C SER A 152 -0.74 -3.08 4.77
N VAL A 153 0.12 -4.01 5.19
CA VAL A 153 1.17 -3.72 6.19
C VAL A 153 2.04 -2.56 5.74
N LEU A 154 2.55 -2.59 4.50
CA LEU A 154 3.40 -1.54 3.97
C LEU A 154 2.66 -0.20 3.86
N HIS A 155 1.36 -0.22 3.51
CA HIS A 155 0.54 0.98 3.52
C HIS A 155 0.48 1.64 4.90
N HIS A 156 0.31 0.87 5.98
CA HIS A 156 0.20 1.40 7.34
C HIS A 156 1.57 1.70 7.97
N ALA A 157 2.60 0.89 7.72
CA ALA A 157 3.93 1.04 8.32
C ALA A 157 4.74 2.20 7.74
N LEU A 158 4.53 2.58 6.48
CA LEU A 158 5.35 3.59 5.83
C LEU A 158 4.95 5.02 6.23
N THR A 159 5.97 5.86 6.46
CA THR A 159 5.81 7.28 6.77
C THR A 159 5.87 8.18 5.54
N ASN A 160 6.48 7.70 4.44
CA ASN A 160 6.58 8.45 3.19
C ASN A 160 5.23 8.48 2.47
N SER A 161 4.68 9.68 2.25
CA SER A 161 3.35 9.89 1.67
C SER A 161 3.20 9.32 0.26
N SER A 162 4.21 9.44 -0.59
CA SER A 162 4.16 8.93 -1.97
C SER A 162 4.20 7.41 -2.00
N ALA A 163 5.06 6.78 -1.20
CA ALA A 163 5.12 5.33 -1.08
C ALA A 163 3.81 4.78 -0.47
N LYS A 164 3.29 5.43 0.58
CA LYS A 164 2.03 5.07 1.24
C LYS A 164 0.86 5.06 0.25
N GLU A 165 0.77 6.04 -0.65
CA GLU A 165 -0.28 6.10 -1.68
C GLU A 165 -0.14 4.95 -2.70
N VAL A 166 1.08 4.59 -3.10
CA VAL A 166 1.33 3.45 -4.00
C VAL A 166 0.86 2.14 -3.36
N PHE A 167 1.26 1.87 -2.11
CA PHE A 167 0.86 0.64 -1.41
C PHE A 167 -0.64 0.61 -1.10
N LYS A 168 -1.27 1.77 -0.83
CA LYS A 168 -2.73 1.89 -0.75
C LYS A 168 -3.41 1.44 -2.04
N ARG A 169 -2.90 1.88 -3.19
CA ARG A 169 -3.45 1.48 -4.49
C ARG A 169 -3.29 -0.01 -4.73
N LEU A 170 -2.10 -0.57 -4.46
CA LEU A 170 -1.84 -2.00 -4.61
C LEU A 170 -2.74 -2.84 -3.70
N CYS A 171 -2.92 -2.43 -2.44
CA CYS A 171 -3.83 -3.08 -1.50
C CYS A 171 -5.28 -3.06 -2.02
N ARG A 172 -5.77 -1.93 -2.55
CA ARG A 172 -7.14 -1.83 -3.08
C ARG A 172 -7.35 -2.63 -4.37
N ILE A 173 -6.34 -2.69 -5.23
CA ILE A 173 -6.35 -3.51 -6.44
C ILE A 173 -6.34 -5.00 -6.10
N SER A 174 -5.55 -5.41 -5.10
CA SER A 174 -5.45 -6.83 -4.72
C SER A 174 -6.76 -7.40 -4.17
N ILE A 175 -7.68 -6.57 -3.63
CA ILE A 175 -9.01 -7.04 -3.21
C ILE A 175 -9.80 -7.62 -4.39
N PHE A 176 -9.73 -7.02 -5.57
CA PHE A 176 -10.36 -7.59 -6.77
C PHE A 176 -9.79 -8.97 -7.12
N LEU A 177 -8.46 -9.13 -6.98
CA LEU A 177 -7.81 -10.42 -7.22
C LEU A 177 -8.24 -11.47 -6.19
N VAL A 178 -8.41 -11.08 -4.92
CA VAL A 178 -8.93 -11.96 -3.86
C VAL A 178 -10.33 -12.44 -4.21
N ILE A 179 -11.24 -11.54 -4.60
CA ILE A 179 -12.61 -11.89 -4.98
C ILE A 179 -12.60 -12.80 -6.21
N ALA A 180 -11.83 -12.46 -7.24
CA ALA A 180 -11.74 -13.26 -8.46
C ALA A 180 -11.22 -14.67 -8.19
N SER A 181 -10.16 -14.80 -7.36
CA SER A 181 -9.59 -16.12 -7.02
C SER A 181 -10.55 -16.98 -6.19
N ALA A 182 -11.30 -16.37 -5.26
CA ALA A 182 -12.33 -17.07 -4.51
C ALA A 182 -13.47 -17.56 -5.42
N LEU A 183 -13.92 -16.69 -6.35
CA LEU A 183 -14.92 -17.05 -7.36
C LEU A 183 -14.49 -18.21 -8.24
N MET A 184 -13.22 -18.24 -8.66
CA MET A 184 -12.68 -19.35 -9.45
C MET A 184 -12.79 -20.69 -8.70
N ILE A 185 -12.45 -20.70 -7.40
CA ILE A 185 -12.54 -21.92 -6.57
C ILE A 185 -13.99 -22.41 -6.49
N TYR A 186 -14.93 -21.52 -6.16
CA TYR A 186 -16.35 -21.90 -6.03
C TYR A 186 -16.97 -22.30 -7.36
N SER A 187 -16.65 -21.60 -8.44
CA SER A 187 -17.16 -21.93 -9.79
C SER A 187 -16.63 -23.28 -10.25
N TYR A 188 -15.33 -23.55 -10.04
CA TYR A 188 -14.76 -24.86 -10.38
C TYR A 188 -15.39 -25.98 -9.56
N THR A 189 -15.62 -25.75 -8.26
CA THR A 189 -16.31 -26.72 -7.39
C THR A 189 -17.73 -27.01 -7.88
N ALA A 190 -18.49 -26.00 -8.23
CA ALA A 190 -19.86 -26.16 -8.73
C ALA A 190 -19.92 -26.96 -10.06
N VAL A 191 -18.92 -26.79 -10.92
CA VAL A 191 -18.77 -27.60 -12.16
C VAL A 191 -18.34 -29.03 -11.87
N SER A 192 -17.33 -29.23 -11.01
CA SER A 192 -16.80 -30.53 -10.67
C SER A 192 -17.85 -31.43 -9.98
N GLN A 193 -18.73 -30.83 -9.18
CA GLN A 193 -19.87 -31.48 -8.54
C GLN A 193 -21.12 -31.62 -9.46
N ARG A 194 -20.99 -31.22 -10.74
CA ARG A 194 -22.07 -31.26 -11.76
C ARG A 194 -23.34 -30.48 -11.39
N VAL A 195 -23.24 -29.55 -10.47
CA VAL A 195 -24.36 -28.68 -10.06
C VAL A 195 -24.63 -27.57 -11.08
N VAL A 196 -23.58 -27.17 -11.81
CA VAL A 196 -23.62 -26.12 -12.83
C VAL A 196 -22.93 -26.62 -14.10
N SER A 197 -23.41 -26.18 -15.27
CA SER A 197 -22.71 -26.47 -16.52
C SER A 197 -21.42 -25.66 -16.65
N GLY A 198 -20.41 -26.20 -17.33
CA GLY A 198 -19.15 -25.49 -17.59
C GLY A 198 -19.37 -24.17 -18.33
N LEU A 199 -20.32 -24.12 -19.28
CA LEU A 199 -20.66 -22.88 -19.98
C LEU A 199 -21.20 -21.78 -19.04
N TYR A 200 -22.10 -22.15 -18.11
CA TYR A 200 -22.60 -21.21 -17.11
C TYR A 200 -21.47 -20.66 -16.23
N ALA A 201 -20.58 -21.53 -15.74
CA ALA A 201 -19.44 -21.11 -14.95
C ALA A 201 -18.51 -20.17 -15.73
N LEU A 202 -18.23 -20.44 -17.01
CA LEU A 202 -17.43 -19.59 -17.88
C LEU A 202 -18.06 -18.22 -18.08
N ILE A 203 -19.38 -18.14 -18.29
CA ILE A 203 -20.10 -16.88 -18.43
C ILE A 203 -19.96 -16.05 -17.15
N VAL A 204 -20.20 -16.66 -15.99
CA VAL A 204 -20.10 -15.98 -14.69
C VAL A 204 -18.68 -15.50 -14.40
N LEU A 205 -17.67 -16.35 -14.63
CA LEU A 205 -16.26 -15.97 -14.47
C LEU A 205 -15.87 -14.89 -15.48
N GLY A 206 -16.37 -14.92 -16.70
CA GLY A 206 -16.13 -13.91 -17.71
C GLY A 206 -16.67 -12.56 -17.29
N ILE A 207 -17.92 -12.49 -16.82
CA ILE A 207 -18.55 -11.26 -16.32
C ILE A 207 -17.78 -10.76 -15.10
N ALA A 208 -17.54 -11.61 -14.09
CA ALA A 208 -16.82 -11.22 -12.88
C ALA A 208 -15.38 -10.78 -13.18
N GLY A 209 -14.68 -11.47 -14.07
CA GLY A 209 -13.33 -11.11 -14.51
C GLY A 209 -13.31 -9.75 -15.22
N THR A 210 -14.27 -9.48 -16.11
CA THR A 210 -14.39 -8.18 -16.77
C THR A 210 -14.65 -7.07 -15.76
N VAL A 211 -15.56 -7.30 -14.81
CA VAL A 211 -15.85 -6.34 -13.73
C VAL A 211 -14.62 -6.10 -12.85
N CYS A 212 -13.88 -7.15 -12.49
CA CYS A 212 -12.61 -7.03 -11.77
C CYS A 212 -11.59 -6.18 -12.54
N LEU A 213 -11.38 -6.46 -13.83
CA LEU A 213 -10.44 -5.71 -14.68
C LEU A 213 -10.81 -4.25 -14.75
N VAL A 214 -12.09 -3.94 -15.03
CA VAL A 214 -12.58 -2.55 -15.04
C VAL A 214 -12.32 -1.86 -13.70
N GLY A 215 -12.63 -2.52 -12.58
CA GLY A 215 -12.37 -1.99 -11.24
C GLY A 215 -10.89 -1.72 -10.97
N ILE A 216 -10.01 -2.64 -11.36
CA ILE A 216 -8.55 -2.50 -11.26
C ILE A 216 -8.09 -1.29 -12.07
N PHE A 217 -8.47 -1.18 -13.35
CA PHE A 217 -8.07 -0.07 -14.22
C PHE A 217 -8.60 1.28 -13.72
N MET A 218 -9.87 1.35 -13.34
CA MET A 218 -10.46 2.56 -12.78
C MET A 218 -9.70 3.04 -11.54
N TYR A 219 -9.40 2.12 -10.60
CA TYR A 219 -8.71 2.50 -9.38
C TYR A 219 -7.22 2.79 -9.59
N ALA A 220 -6.56 2.07 -10.51
CA ALA A 220 -5.16 2.33 -10.87
C ALA A 220 -4.96 3.75 -11.44
N ILE A 221 -5.90 4.22 -12.27
CA ILE A 221 -5.85 5.55 -12.90
C ILE A 221 -6.31 6.65 -11.93
N ALA A 222 -7.48 6.49 -11.30
CA ALA A 222 -8.10 7.55 -10.50
C ALA A 222 -7.67 7.55 -9.01
N GLY A 223 -7.14 6.42 -8.50
CA GLY A 223 -6.63 6.29 -7.14
C GLY A 223 -7.67 6.64 -6.08
N SER A 224 -7.24 7.36 -5.06
CA SER A 224 -8.07 7.74 -3.90
C SER A 224 -9.30 8.61 -4.21
N ARG A 225 -9.40 9.17 -5.43
CA ARG A 225 -10.60 9.92 -5.87
C ARG A 225 -11.83 9.03 -5.98
N LEU A 226 -11.65 7.75 -6.32
CA LEU A 226 -12.73 6.77 -6.46
C LEU A 226 -12.80 5.78 -5.28
N GLU A 227 -12.32 6.15 -4.10
CA GLU A 227 -12.27 5.23 -2.95
C GLU A 227 -13.65 4.67 -2.57
N VAL A 228 -14.67 5.52 -2.49
CA VAL A 228 -16.05 5.10 -2.18
C VAL A 228 -16.61 4.19 -3.28
N VAL A 229 -16.38 4.57 -4.54
CA VAL A 229 -16.81 3.75 -5.69
C VAL A 229 -16.14 2.38 -5.65
N ASN A 230 -14.85 2.32 -5.34
CA ASN A 230 -14.11 1.07 -5.20
C ASN A 230 -14.69 0.18 -4.08
N ILE A 231 -15.00 0.75 -2.93
CA ILE A 231 -15.59 0.02 -1.79
C ILE A 231 -16.94 -0.58 -2.19
N VAL A 232 -17.84 0.23 -2.77
CA VAL A 232 -19.16 -0.22 -3.22
C VAL A 232 -19.03 -1.29 -4.29
N PHE A 233 -18.12 -1.10 -5.24
CA PHE A 233 -17.90 -2.03 -6.34
C PHE A 233 -17.40 -3.40 -5.85
N ASN A 234 -16.44 -3.41 -4.90
CA ASN A 234 -15.98 -4.66 -4.27
C ASN A 234 -17.08 -5.33 -3.45
N ALA A 235 -17.90 -4.56 -2.71
CA ALA A 235 -19.01 -5.12 -1.96
C ALA A 235 -20.06 -5.77 -2.89
N VAL A 236 -20.48 -5.06 -3.95
CA VAL A 236 -21.42 -5.58 -4.94
C VAL A 236 -20.86 -6.83 -5.62
N LEU A 237 -19.59 -6.81 -6.02
CA LEU A 237 -18.95 -7.94 -6.67
C LEU A 237 -18.82 -9.14 -5.72
N GLY A 238 -18.47 -8.90 -4.44
CA GLY A 238 -18.42 -9.95 -3.43
C GLY A 238 -19.79 -10.62 -3.20
N TRP A 239 -20.86 -9.83 -3.13
CA TRP A 239 -22.22 -10.34 -2.99
C TRP A 239 -22.80 -10.93 -4.28
N ALA A 240 -22.35 -10.48 -5.46
CA ALA A 240 -22.71 -11.13 -6.72
C ALA A 240 -22.29 -12.61 -6.77
N CYS A 241 -21.28 -12.99 -6.00
CA CYS A 241 -20.93 -14.40 -5.77
C CYS A 241 -22.10 -15.21 -5.19
N LEU A 242 -23.01 -14.58 -4.43
CA LEU A 242 -24.18 -15.29 -3.88
C LEU A 242 -25.18 -15.76 -4.95
N PHE A 243 -25.25 -15.11 -6.11
CA PHE A 243 -26.09 -15.59 -7.22
C PHE A 243 -25.56 -16.93 -7.76
N ILE A 244 -24.24 -17.14 -7.70
CA ILE A 244 -23.64 -18.46 -7.92
C ILE A 244 -23.89 -19.33 -6.69
N CYS A 245 -23.84 -18.76 -5.49
CA CYS A 245 -23.96 -19.45 -4.22
C CYS A 245 -25.35 -20.06 -3.97
N ALA A 246 -26.44 -19.56 -4.54
CA ALA A 246 -27.75 -20.22 -4.44
C ALA A 246 -27.72 -21.65 -5.01
N ARG A 247 -26.94 -21.87 -6.06
CA ARG A 247 -26.68 -23.22 -6.59
C ARG A 247 -25.52 -23.93 -5.87
N LEU A 248 -24.59 -23.17 -5.32
CA LEU A 248 -23.42 -23.67 -4.59
C LEU A 248 -23.80 -24.43 -3.30
N TYR A 249 -24.96 -24.11 -2.70
CA TYR A 249 -25.50 -24.85 -1.54
C TYR A 249 -25.57 -26.36 -1.79
N HIS A 250 -25.80 -26.79 -3.03
CA HIS A 250 -25.84 -28.21 -3.42
C HIS A 250 -24.45 -28.76 -3.81
N ALA A 251 -23.45 -27.90 -3.96
CA ALA A 251 -22.11 -28.28 -4.41
C ALA A 251 -21.09 -28.41 -3.26
N ILE A 252 -21.35 -27.78 -2.12
CA ILE A 252 -20.44 -27.76 -0.97
C ILE A 252 -21.17 -28.22 0.30
N THR A 253 -20.39 -28.57 1.34
CA THR A 253 -20.99 -28.97 2.62
C THR A 253 -21.78 -27.82 3.27
N PRO A 254 -22.85 -28.10 4.02
CA PRO A 254 -23.61 -27.08 4.74
C PRO A 254 -22.75 -26.25 5.71
N LYS A 255 -21.67 -26.85 6.25
CA LYS A 255 -20.70 -26.18 7.10
C LYS A 255 -19.89 -25.14 6.30
N SER A 256 -19.37 -25.53 5.15
CA SER A 256 -18.66 -24.64 4.23
C SER A 256 -19.53 -23.46 3.80
N PHE A 257 -20.78 -23.72 3.43
CA PHE A 257 -21.72 -22.69 3.01
C PHE A 257 -22.00 -21.67 4.12
N ARG A 258 -22.23 -22.13 5.36
CA ARG A 258 -22.40 -21.23 6.51
C ARG A 258 -21.19 -20.35 6.77
N MET A 259 -19.96 -20.90 6.65
CA MET A 259 -18.72 -20.15 6.80
C MET A 259 -18.58 -19.09 5.70
N LEU A 260 -18.97 -19.40 4.46
CA LEU A 260 -18.99 -18.46 3.34
C LEU A 260 -19.92 -17.26 3.60
N ILE A 261 -21.15 -17.53 4.02
CA ILE A 261 -22.14 -16.48 4.33
C ILE A 261 -21.63 -15.59 5.47
N LEU A 262 -21.13 -16.20 6.54
CA LEU A 262 -20.58 -15.46 7.69
C LEU A 262 -19.36 -14.60 7.28
N SER A 263 -18.48 -15.15 6.44
CA SER A 263 -17.39 -14.40 5.84
C SER A 263 -17.88 -13.16 5.07
N GLY A 264 -18.89 -13.31 4.22
CA GLY A 264 -19.47 -12.19 3.45
C GLY A 264 -20.07 -11.11 4.34
N ILE A 265 -20.79 -11.48 5.40
CA ILE A 265 -21.34 -10.55 6.39
C ILE A 265 -20.21 -9.79 7.10
N LEU A 266 -19.18 -10.51 7.56
CA LEU A 266 -18.04 -9.90 8.25
C LEU A 266 -17.21 -9.00 7.33
N PHE A 267 -16.99 -9.37 6.06
CA PHE A 267 -16.33 -8.48 5.10
C PHE A 267 -17.12 -7.18 4.91
N THR A 268 -18.43 -7.26 4.75
CA THR A 268 -19.28 -6.08 4.59
C THR A 268 -19.25 -5.20 5.84
N THR A 269 -19.37 -5.81 7.02
CA THR A 269 -19.26 -5.11 8.31
C THR A 269 -17.90 -4.44 8.45
N GLY A 270 -16.82 -5.15 8.17
CA GLY A 270 -15.46 -4.61 8.21
C GLY A 270 -15.27 -3.43 7.26
N LEU A 271 -15.78 -3.51 6.02
CA LEU A 271 -15.74 -2.40 5.07
C LEU A 271 -16.50 -1.16 5.57
N VAL A 272 -17.65 -1.33 6.21
CA VAL A 272 -18.41 -0.23 6.84
C VAL A 272 -17.56 0.43 7.93
N PHE A 273 -16.97 -0.36 8.84
CA PHE A 273 -16.11 0.14 9.91
C PHE A 273 -14.87 0.86 9.35
N CYS A 274 -14.20 0.30 8.35
CA CYS A 274 -13.07 0.93 7.68
C CYS A 274 -13.43 2.26 6.99
N SER A 275 -14.71 2.45 6.64
CA SER A 275 -15.19 3.68 5.99
C SER A 275 -15.48 4.81 6.99
N ILE A 276 -15.64 4.50 8.28
CA ILE A 276 -15.92 5.48 9.34
C ILE A 276 -14.62 6.12 9.79
N ARG A 277 -14.39 7.38 9.34
CA ARG A 277 -13.13 8.12 9.61
C ARG A 277 -13.22 9.06 10.81
N LYS A 278 -14.42 9.29 11.36
CA LYS A 278 -14.65 10.27 12.43
C LYS A 278 -14.36 9.73 13.84
N VAL A 279 -14.39 8.42 14.02
CA VAL A 279 -14.21 7.77 15.30
C VAL A 279 -12.84 7.12 15.36
N LYS A 280 -12.07 7.41 16.42
CA LYS A 280 -10.75 6.82 16.65
C LYS A 280 -10.84 5.29 16.72
N TYR A 281 -9.83 4.62 16.19
CA TYR A 281 -9.70 3.16 16.13
C TYR A 281 -10.79 2.42 15.33
N MET A 282 -11.77 3.12 14.73
CA MET A 282 -12.84 2.46 13.98
C MET A 282 -12.28 1.76 12.74
N HIS A 283 -11.34 2.38 12.04
CA HIS A 283 -10.66 1.78 10.89
C HIS A 283 -9.88 0.52 11.30
N ALA A 284 -9.11 0.61 12.38
CA ALA A 284 -8.31 -0.49 12.89
C ALA A 284 -9.18 -1.68 13.38
N THR A 285 -10.35 -1.39 13.98
CA THR A 285 -11.36 -2.41 14.30
C THR A 285 -11.93 -3.03 13.03
N GLY A 286 -12.14 -2.23 11.99
CA GLY A 286 -12.56 -2.72 10.67
C GLY A 286 -11.56 -3.71 10.08
N ASP A 287 -10.26 -3.41 10.16
CA ASP A 287 -9.18 -4.31 9.73
C ASP A 287 -9.20 -5.66 10.48
N LEU A 288 -9.46 -5.63 11.79
CA LEU A 288 -9.59 -6.86 12.58
C LEU A 288 -10.82 -7.69 12.15
N ILE A 289 -11.96 -7.03 11.88
CA ILE A 289 -13.16 -7.70 11.39
C ILE A 289 -12.90 -8.33 10.00
N VAL A 290 -12.18 -7.62 9.12
CA VAL A 290 -11.76 -8.14 7.80
C VAL A 290 -10.84 -9.35 7.95
N LEU A 291 -9.93 -9.34 8.91
CA LEU A 291 -9.10 -10.51 9.21
C LEU A 291 -9.95 -11.70 9.66
N CYS A 292 -10.90 -11.50 10.56
CA CYS A 292 -11.85 -12.55 10.96
C CYS A 292 -12.65 -13.07 9.76
N ALA A 293 -13.14 -12.18 8.89
CA ALA A 293 -13.83 -12.55 7.66
C ALA A 293 -12.98 -13.46 6.76
N SER A 294 -11.70 -13.12 6.62
CA SER A 294 -10.75 -13.91 5.82
C SER A 294 -10.52 -15.30 6.42
N VAL A 295 -10.46 -15.41 7.75
CA VAL A 295 -10.36 -16.71 8.46
C VAL A 295 -11.62 -17.55 8.20
N TYR A 296 -12.81 -16.95 8.24
CA TYR A 296 -14.04 -17.69 7.88
C TYR A 296 -14.06 -18.12 6.41
N MET A 297 -13.52 -17.30 5.51
CA MET A 297 -13.34 -17.69 4.09
C MET A 297 -12.41 -18.91 3.96
N PHE A 298 -11.27 -18.90 4.67
CA PHE A 298 -10.39 -20.07 4.73
C PHE A 298 -11.13 -21.31 5.21
N PHE A 299 -11.90 -21.24 6.30
CA PHE A 299 -12.66 -22.36 6.79
C PHE A 299 -13.76 -22.82 5.82
N SER A 300 -14.33 -21.91 5.02
CA SER A 300 -15.25 -22.31 3.96
C SER A 300 -14.56 -23.22 2.94
N PHE A 301 -13.35 -22.92 2.52
CA PHE A 301 -12.57 -23.78 1.64
C PHE A 301 -12.12 -25.07 2.32
N PHE A 302 -11.70 -24.99 3.58
CA PHE A 302 -11.22 -26.13 4.35
C PHE A 302 -12.28 -27.22 4.58
N PHE A 303 -13.54 -26.81 4.74
CA PHE A 303 -14.68 -27.70 4.94
C PHE A 303 -15.50 -27.95 3.67
N MET A 304 -14.97 -27.59 2.52
CA MET A 304 -15.69 -27.72 1.25
C MET A 304 -15.95 -29.19 0.87
N TYR A 305 -15.04 -30.09 1.30
CA TYR A 305 -15.07 -31.55 1.08
C TYR A 305 -15.24 -32.29 2.38
#